data_be0843623ca25630d32297de2880e907
#
_entry.id   be0843623ca25630d32297de2880e907
#
_cell.length_a   1.000
_cell.length_b   1.000
_cell.length_c   1.000
_cell.angle_alpha   90.00
_cell.angle_beta   90.00
_cell.angle_gamma   90.00
#
_symmetry.space_group_name_H-M   'P 1'
#
loop_
_entity.id
_entity.type
_entity.pdbx_description
1 polymer ?
#
loop_
_entity_poly.entity_id
_entity_poly.type
_entity_poly.pdbx_seq_one_letter_code
_entity_poly.pdbx_strand_id
1 'polypeptide(L)'
;KNINNYRKRIVTNNEFLGKSYNDIELQKNKNLALDYIIAPPRMAFYMKYSTKIYNTYLKYISAEDIYVYSIDEIFCDLTNYLNTYKLTPKELVTKMIRDVYVTTGITATAGIGTNMFLAKVAMDIKAKHITPDEYGVRIAELDEMSFRKQLWNHKPITDFWRVGKGYSKRLEKYRIYTMGDVARCSTENEELLYKLFGVNAELLIDHSWGWECTTIQSVKACKPANKSLCSGQVLHCPYNYEQTKLIIKEMADKLV
;
A
#
# COMPACT_ATOMS: atom_id res chain seq x y z
N LYS A 1 -24.78 -9.97 0.77
CA LYS A 1 -26.25 -9.77 0.58
C LYS A 1 -26.60 -8.39 0.01
N ASN A 2 -26.02 -7.31 0.51
CA ASN A 2 -26.36 -5.93 0.06
C ASN A 2 -26.03 -5.63 -1.41
N ILE A 3 -24.92 -6.16 -1.95
CA ILE A 3 -24.51 -5.92 -3.34
C ILE A 3 -25.51 -6.55 -4.31
N ASN A 4 -25.92 -7.80 -4.09
CA ASN A 4 -26.91 -8.43 -4.95
C ASN A 4 -28.30 -7.78 -4.84
N ASN A 5 -28.69 -7.28 -3.67
CA ASN A 5 -29.91 -6.50 -3.52
C ASN A 5 -29.87 -5.18 -4.30
N TYR A 6 -28.73 -4.51 -4.33
CA TYR A 6 -28.54 -3.33 -5.19
C TYR A 6 -28.58 -3.72 -6.67
N ARG A 7 -27.88 -4.78 -7.07
CA ARG A 7 -27.85 -5.27 -8.46
C ARG A 7 -29.25 -5.70 -8.95
N LYS A 8 -30.07 -6.35 -8.12
CA LYS A 8 -31.45 -6.70 -8.46
C LYS A 8 -32.31 -5.53 -8.89
N ARG A 9 -32.09 -4.34 -8.33
CA ARG A 9 -32.84 -3.12 -8.68
C ARG A 9 -32.58 -2.62 -10.11
N ILE A 10 -31.50 -3.08 -10.74
CA ILE A 10 -31.05 -2.65 -12.07
C ILE A 10 -31.41 -3.69 -13.14
N VAL A 11 -31.83 -4.89 -12.71
CA VAL A 11 -32.15 -6.02 -13.61
C VAL A 11 -33.62 -5.99 -13.97
N THR A 12 -33.90 -6.15 -15.25
CA THR A 12 -35.27 -6.32 -15.77
C THR A 12 -35.85 -7.60 -15.17
N ASN A 13 -37.05 -7.54 -14.61
CA ASN A 13 -37.75 -8.67 -13.95
C ASN A 13 -37.20 -9.12 -12.58
N ASN A 14 -36.25 -8.40 -11.96
CA ASN A 14 -35.69 -8.75 -10.64
C ASN A 14 -35.04 -10.17 -10.52
N GLU A 15 -34.71 -10.83 -11.63
CA GLU A 15 -34.10 -12.15 -11.65
C GLU A 15 -32.73 -12.13 -12.34
N PHE A 16 -31.76 -12.81 -11.74
CA PHE A 16 -30.43 -12.98 -12.34
C PHE A 16 -30.44 -14.18 -13.28
N LEU A 17 -29.81 -14.01 -14.46
CA LEU A 17 -29.65 -15.06 -15.46
C LEU A 17 -28.46 -15.99 -15.19
N GLY A 18 -27.61 -15.64 -14.24
CA GLY A 18 -26.44 -16.42 -13.88
C GLY A 18 -25.65 -15.78 -12.72
N LYS A 19 -24.45 -16.28 -12.48
CA LYS A 19 -23.57 -15.83 -11.40
C LYS A 19 -22.15 -15.66 -11.91
N SER A 20 -21.39 -14.71 -11.35
CA SER A 20 -19.95 -14.54 -11.58
C SER A 20 -19.27 -13.95 -10.35
N TYR A 21 -17.97 -14.24 -10.20
CA TYR A 21 -17.07 -13.57 -9.25
C TYR A 21 -16.16 -12.56 -9.95
N ASN A 22 -16.13 -12.56 -11.29
CA ASN A 22 -15.26 -11.68 -12.09
C ASN A 22 -15.88 -10.30 -12.22
N ASP A 23 -15.17 -9.27 -11.74
CA ASP A 23 -15.65 -7.89 -11.75
C ASP A 23 -15.91 -7.38 -13.18
N ILE A 24 -15.04 -7.72 -14.14
CA ILE A 24 -15.19 -7.29 -15.55
C ILE A 24 -16.47 -7.89 -16.16
N GLU A 25 -16.76 -9.16 -15.89
CA GLU A 25 -18.00 -9.81 -16.36
C GLU A 25 -19.22 -9.18 -15.69
N LEU A 26 -19.15 -8.91 -14.39
CA LEU A 26 -20.22 -8.28 -13.63
C LEU A 26 -20.50 -6.84 -14.08
N GLN A 27 -19.47 -6.11 -14.51
CA GLN A 27 -19.62 -4.75 -15.06
C GLN A 27 -20.25 -4.81 -16.47
N LYS A 28 -19.84 -5.75 -17.31
CA LYS A 28 -20.35 -5.92 -18.68
C LYS A 28 -21.77 -6.48 -18.69
N ASN A 29 -22.09 -7.41 -17.80
CA ASN A 29 -23.41 -8.06 -17.75
C ASN A 29 -24.09 -7.84 -16.40
N LYS A 30 -25.02 -6.89 -16.35
CA LYS A 30 -25.77 -6.55 -15.13
C LYS A 30 -26.72 -7.67 -14.67
N ASN A 31 -27.07 -8.62 -15.54
CA ASN A 31 -27.94 -9.73 -15.23
C ASN A 31 -27.25 -10.88 -14.48
N LEU A 32 -25.98 -10.73 -14.13
CA LEU A 32 -25.23 -11.68 -13.31
C LEU A 32 -25.28 -11.29 -11.83
N ALA A 33 -25.54 -12.27 -10.97
CA ALA A 33 -25.36 -12.13 -9.54
C ALA A 33 -23.86 -12.23 -9.18
N LEU A 34 -23.44 -11.49 -8.19
CA LEU A 34 -22.14 -11.69 -7.55
C LEU A 34 -22.21 -12.96 -6.67
N ASP A 35 -21.36 -13.93 -6.94
CA ASP A 35 -21.25 -15.16 -6.15
C ASP A 35 -19.79 -15.51 -5.90
N TYR A 36 -19.40 -15.59 -4.63
CA TYR A 36 -18.06 -15.93 -4.18
C TYR A 36 -18.07 -16.50 -2.76
N ILE A 37 -17.07 -17.26 -2.43
CA ILE A 37 -16.88 -17.82 -1.09
C ILE A 37 -15.98 -16.89 -0.28
N ILE A 38 -16.45 -16.46 0.88
CA ILE A 38 -15.65 -15.70 1.84
C ILE A 38 -14.90 -16.69 2.73
N ALA A 39 -13.58 -16.80 2.53
CA ALA A 39 -12.74 -17.57 3.42
C ALA A 39 -12.47 -16.79 4.71
N PRO A 40 -12.59 -17.40 5.90
CA PRO A 40 -12.20 -16.76 7.15
C PRO A 40 -10.71 -16.39 7.13
N PRO A 41 -10.33 -15.18 7.59
CA PRO A 41 -8.93 -14.79 7.69
C PRO A 41 -8.20 -15.65 8.75
N ARG A 42 -6.96 -16.04 8.44
CA ARG A 42 -6.09 -16.86 9.32
C ARG A 42 -4.83 -16.09 9.67
N MET A 43 -4.93 -15.05 10.51
CA MET A 43 -3.86 -14.11 10.78
C MET A 43 -2.57 -14.80 11.29
N ALA A 44 -2.67 -15.75 12.21
CA ALA A 44 -1.49 -16.50 12.67
C ALA A 44 -0.77 -17.24 11.54
N PHE A 45 -1.52 -17.76 10.58
CA PHE A 45 -0.96 -18.42 9.40
C PHE A 45 -0.28 -17.41 8.47
N TYR A 46 -0.87 -16.23 8.27
CA TYR A 46 -0.25 -15.17 7.48
C TYR A 46 1.04 -14.67 8.11
N MET A 47 1.07 -14.48 9.43
CA MET A 47 2.30 -14.13 10.16
C MET A 47 3.41 -15.17 9.99
N LYS A 48 3.05 -16.47 10.03
CA LYS A 48 4.02 -17.55 9.77
C LYS A 48 4.65 -17.44 8.37
N TYR A 49 3.85 -17.16 7.34
CA TYR A 49 4.37 -16.97 5.99
C TYR A 49 5.16 -15.67 5.83
N SER A 50 4.71 -14.58 6.43
CA SER A 50 5.46 -13.32 6.47
C SER A 50 6.85 -13.52 7.08
N THR A 51 6.94 -14.22 8.22
CA THR A 51 8.23 -14.58 8.85
C THR A 51 9.09 -15.44 7.92
N LYS A 52 8.49 -16.41 7.21
CA LYS A 52 9.22 -17.27 6.26
C LYS A 52 9.81 -16.46 5.10
N ILE A 53 9.04 -15.48 4.59
CA ILE A 53 9.49 -14.56 3.54
C ILE A 53 10.61 -13.65 4.06
N TYR A 54 10.44 -13.07 5.25
CA TYR A 54 11.48 -12.26 5.90
C TYR A 54 12.79 -13.03 6.06
N ASN A 55 12.74 -14.29 6.52
CA ASN A 55 13.91 -15.15 6.64
C ASN A 55 14.55 -15.48 5.28
N THR A 56 13.80 -15.46 4.19
CA THR A 56 14.34 -15.60 2.84
C THR A 56 15.16 -14.36 2.46
N TYR A 57 14.69 -13.16 2.79
CA TYR A 57 15.44 -11.94 2.54
C TYR A 57 16.70 -11.83 3.38
N LEU A 58 16.71 -12.36 4.61
CA LEU A 58 17.91 -12.41 5.46
C LEU A 58 19.07 -13.22 4.88
N LYS A 59 18.85 -14.07 3.87
CA LYS A 59 19.93 -14.75 3.13
C LYS A 59 20.75 -13.78 2.27
N TYR A 60 20.19 -12.61 1.94
CA TYR A 60 20.77 -11.64 1.03
C TYR A 60 21.26 -10.38 1.71
N ILE A 61 20.54 -9.92 2.71
CA ILE A 61 20.75 -8.63 3.37
C ILE A 61 20.62 -8.76 4.88
N SER A 62 21.32 -7.91 5.62
CA SER A 62 21.27 -7.86 7.08
C SER A 62 19.89 -7.41 7.58
N ALA A 63 19.49 -7.90 8.74
CA ALA A 63 18.29 -7.43 9.43
C ALA A 63 18.32 -5.91 9.70
N GLU A 64 19.50 -5.31 9.82
CA GLU A 64 19.66 -3.88 10.07
C GLU A 64 19.22 -3.05 8.88
N ASP A 65 19.33 -3.56 7.66
CA ASP A 65 18.97 -2.90 6.42
C ASP A 65 17.54 -3.29 5.91
N ILE A 66 16.77 -4.01 6.74
CA ILE A 66 15.36 -4.33 6.49
C ILE A 66 14.47 -3.59 7.48
N TYR A 67 13.46 -2.89 6.97
CA TYR A 67 12.36 -2.34 7.74
C TYR A 67 11.04 -3.03 7.39
N VAL A 68 10.46 -3.76 8.35
CA VAL A 68 9.15 -4.41 8.19
C VAL A 68 8.08 -3.33 8.35
N TYR A 69 7.48 -2.94 7.22
CA TYR A 69 6.47 -1.90 7.18
C TYR A 69 5.07 -2.42 7.56
N SER A 70 4.74 -3.62 7.08
CA SER A 70 3.49 -4.32 7.40
C SER A 70 3.69 -5.83 7.38
N ILE A 71 2.62 -6.60 7.56
CA ILE A 71 2.67 -8.07 7.50
C ILE A 71 3.13 -8.61 6.12
N ASP A 72 2.93 -7.82 5.05
CA ASP A 72 3.16 -8.19 3.66
C ASP A 72 4.09 -7.24 2.90
N GLU A 73 4.59 -6.19 3.55
CA GLU A 73 5.46 -5.20 2.94
C GLU A 73 6.70 -4.93 3.77
N ILE A 74 7.84 -4.87 3.09
CA ILE A 74 9.14 -4.50 3.69
C ILE A 74 9.85 -3.46 2.82
N PHE A 75 10.69 -2.65 3.46
CA PHE A 75 11.71 -1.84 2.79
C PHE A 75 13.08 -2.48 3.03
N CYS A 76 13.92 -2.47 2.00
CA CYS A 76 15.28 -2.99 2.05
C CYS A 76 16.25 -1.94 1.49
N ASP A 77 17.30 -1.62 2.22
CA ASP A 77 18.42 -0.85 1.68
C ASP A 77 19.43 -1.82 1.04
N LEU A 78 19.56 -1.73 -0.28
CA LEU A 78 20.44 -2.61 -1.05
C LEU A 78 21.79 -1.97 -1.38
N THR A 79 22.00 -0.70 -1.02
CA THR A 79 23.13 0.12 -1.47
C THR A 79 24.47 -0.57 -1.26
N ASN A 80 24.72 -1.08 -0.06
CA ASN A 80 25.98 -1.72 0.29
C ASN A 80 26.17 -3.14 -0.28
N TYR A 81 25.09 -3.75 -0.76
CA TYR A 81 25.09 -5.14 -1.23
C TYR A 81 25.35 -5.27 -2.73
N LEU A 82 25.07 -4.23 -3.53
CA LEU A 82 25.23 -4.26 -4.98
C LEU A 82 26.65 -4.60 -5.41
N ASN A 83 27.63 -3.98 -4.77
CA ASN A 83 29.05 -4.25 -5.05
C ASN A 83 29.46 -5.66 -4.66
N THR A 84 28.96 -6.17 -3.52
CA THR A 84 29.26 -7.52 -3.02
C THR A 84 28.71 -8.58 -3.96
N TYR A 85 27.46 -8.41 -4.41
CA TYR A 85 26.82 -9.35 -5.33
C TYR A 85 27.23 -9.15 -6.79
N LYS A 86 27.82 -8.00 -7.14
CA LYS A 86 28.11 -7.58 -8.53
C LYS A 86 26.87 -7.64 -9.42
N LEU A 87 25.74 -7.20 -8.87
CA LEU A 87 24.43 -7.17 -9.53
C LEU A 87 23.87 -5.75 -9.55
N THR A 88 23.07 -5.47 -10.55
CA THR A 88 22.21 -4.27 -10.55
C THR A 88 21.10 -4.41 -9.49
N PRO A 89 20.51 -3.31 -9.02
CA PRO A 89 19.36 -3.37 -8.09
C PRO A 89 18.26 -4.31 -8.59
N LYS A 90 17.91 -4.22 -9.87
CA LYS A 90 16.86 -5.04 -10.48
C LYS A 90 17.19 -6.53 -10.48
N GLU A 91 18.43 -6.89 -10.81
CA GLU A 91 18.87 -8.28 -10.79
C GLU A 91 18.86 -8.88 -9.38
N LEU A 92 19.34 -8.11 -8.39
CA LEU A 92 19.33 -8.56 -6.99
C LEU A 92 17.90 -8.74 -6.48
N VAL A 93 17.02 -7.76 -6.70
CA VAL A 93 15.60 -7.83 -6.31
C VAL A 93 14.90 -8.99 -7.01
N THR A 94 15.15 -9.21 -8.31
CA THR A 94 14.59 -10.35 -9.06
C THR A 94 15.00 -11.68 -8.41
N LYS A 95 16.27 -11.82 -8.08
CA LYS A 95 16.80 -13.01 -7.41
C LYS A 95 16.13 -13.25 -6.05
N MET A 96 15.99 -12.21 -5.25
CA MET A 96 15.35 -12.27 -3.93
C MET A 96 13.87 -12.69 -4.05
N ILE A 97 13.10 -12.09 -4.96
CA ILE A 97 11.67 -12.41 -5.16
C ILE A 97 11.51 -13.85 -5.69
N ARG A 98 12.35 -14.29 -6.61
CA ARG A 98 12.32 -15.67 -7.12
C ARG A 98 12.58 -16.68 -6.01
N ASP A 99 13.52 -16.41 -5.10
CA ASP A 99 13.76 -17.28 -3.93
C ASP A 99 12.56 -17.31 -3.00
N VAL A 100 11.88 -16.18 -2.80
CA VAL A 100 10.60 -16.14 -2.06
C VAL A 100 9.56 -17.04 -2.74
N TYR A 101 9.41 -16.94 -4.05
CA TYR A 101 8.47 -17.78 -4.79
C TYR A 101 8.80 -19.27 -4.68
N VAL A 102 10.05 -19.65 -4.89
CA VAL A 102 10.51 -21.05 -4.76
C VAL A 102 10.29 -21.58 -3.33
N THR A 103 10.51 -20.72 -2.33
CA THR A 103 10.40 -21.11 -0.90
C THR A 103 8.94 -21.18 -0.42
N THR A 104 8.04 -20.35 -0.95
CA THR A 104 6.69 -20.17 -0.40
C THR A 104 5.55 -20.40 -1.39
N GLY A 105 5.81 -20.38 -2.69
CA GLY A 105 4.82 -20.35 -3.76
C GLY A 105 4.10 -18.99 -3.90
N ILE A 106 4.55 -17.96 -3.16
CA ILE A 106 3.93 -16.63 -3.17
C ILE A 106 4.74 -15.70 -4.08
N THR A 107 4.06 -15.05 -5.03
CA THR A 107 4.65 -14.03 -5.89
C THR A 107 4.75 -12.70 -5.14
N ALA A 108 5.72 -11.87 -5.49
CA ALA A 108 5.88 -10.53 -4.94
C ALA A 108 6.09 -9.49 -6.03
N THR A 109 5.76 -8.24 -5.69
CA THR A 109 5.96 -7.06 -6.51
C THR A 109 6.94 -6.13 -5.81
N ALA A 110 7.88 -5.54 -6.52
CA ALA A 110 8.84 -4.61 -5.94
C ALA A 110 8.88 -3.27 -6.69
N GLY A 111 9.11 -2.22 -5.91
CA GLY A 111 9.52 -0.92 -6.40
C GLY A 111 10.97 -0.65 -5.98
N ILE A 112 11.77 -0.16 -6.90
CA ILE A 112 13.14 0.29 -6.66
C ILE A 112 13.16 1.80 -6.76
N GLY A 113 13.76 2.46 -5.80
CA GLY A 113 13.88 3.92 -5.76
C GLY A 113 15.14 4.37 -5.05
N THR A 114 15.55 5.61 -5.29
CA THR A 114 16.68 6.27 -4.61
C THR A 114 16.37 6.60 -3.15
N ASN A 115 15.09 6.52 -2.75
CA ASN A 115 14.61 6.70 -1.39
C ASN A 115 13.34 5.87 -1.15
N MET A 116 12.86 5.82 0.10
CA MET A 116 11.72 5.00 0.49
C MET A 116 10.41 5.43 -0.18
N PHE A 117 10.20 6.73 -0.40
CA PHE A 117 9.02 7.24 -1.09
C PHE A 117 8.99 6.76 -2.54
N LEU A 118 10.07 6.93 -3.28
CA LEU A 118 10.16 6.53 -4.69
C LEU A 118 10.05 5.01 -4.85
N ALA A 119 10.66 4.23 -3.96
CA ALA A 119 10.50 2.78 -3.95
C ALA A 119 9.03 2.37 -3.76
N LYS A 120 8.33 2.98 -2.79
CA LYS A 120 6.92 2.69 -2.54
C LYS A 120 6.03 3.10 -3.71
N VAL A 121 6.25 4.29 -4.28
CA VAL A 121 5.50 4.79 -5.45
C VAL A 121 5.75 3.94 -6.70
N ALA A 122 7.01 3.53 -6.95
CA ALA A 122 7.35 2.62 -8.03
C ALA A 122 6.59 1.30 -7.90
N MET A 123 6.50 0.75 -6.68
CA MET A 123 5.75 -0.48 -6.44
C MET A 123 4.24 -0.29 -6.67
N ASP A 124 3.63 0.70 -6.02
CA ASP A 124 2.18 0.84 -5.99
C ASP A 124 1.59 1.33 -7.30
N ILE A 125 2.20 2.33 -7.95
CA ILE A 125 1.64 2.97 -9.14
C ILE A 125 2.12 2.30 -10.43
N LYS A 126 3.35 1.77 -10.46
CA LYS A 126 3.92 1.21 -11.69
C LYS A 126 4.01 -0.32 -11.67
N ALA A 127 4.73 -0.91 -10.72
CA ALA A 127 5.03 -2.33 -10.76
C ALA A 127 3.77 -3.21 -10.72
N LYS A 128 2.75 -2.84 -9.97
CA LYS A 128 1.47 -3.57 -9.89
C LYS A 128 0.74 -3.68 -11.23
N HIS A 129 1.04 -2.79 -12.18
CA HIS A 129 0.41 -2.73 -13.52
C HIS A 129 1.29 -3.31 -14.64
N ILE A 130 2.51 -3.75 -14.33
CA ILE A 130 3.41 -4.39 -15.30
C ILE A 130 3.03 -5.86 -15.45
N THR A 131 3.12 -6.37 -16.69
CA THR A 131 2.99 -7.80 -16.96
C THR A 131 4.07 -8.56 -16.18
N PRO A 132 3.71 -9.58 -15.38
CA PRO A 132 4.69 -10.36 -14.63
C PRO A 132 5.58 -11.18 -15.56
N ASP A 133 6.80 -11.51 -15.09
CA ASP A 133 7.61 -12.51 -15.74
C ASP A 133 7.06 -13.95 -15.48
N GLU A 134 7.75 -14.97 -15.97
CA GLU A 134 7.39 -16.38 -15.83
C GLU A 134 7.27 -16.86 -14.35
N TYR A 135 7.90 -16.15 -13.41
CA TYR A 135 7.82 -16.41 -11.96
C TYR A 135 6.85 -15.46 -11.24
N GLY A 136 6.06 -14.68 -11.98
CA GLY A 136 5.12 -13.73 -11.41
C GLY A 136 5.77 -12.46 -10.85
N VAL A 137 7.05 -12.21 -11.17
CA VAL A 137 7.80 -11.04 -10.67
C VAL A 137 7.40 -9.78 -11.43
N ARG A 138 7.10 -8.72 -10.69
CA ARG A 138 6.83 -7.37 -11.22
C ARG A 138 7.75 -6.38 -10.52
N ILE A 139 8.56 -5.66 -11.30
CA ILE A 139 9.51 -4.68 -10.78
C ILE A 139 9.41 -3.40 -11.58
N ALA A 140 9.34 -2.26 -10.88
CA ALA A 140 9.47 -0.92 -11.47
C ALA A 140 10.54 -0.13 -10.73
N GLU A 141 11.17 0.80 -11.44
CA GLU A 141 12.25 1.64 -10.93
C GLU A 141 11.87 3.11 -11.12
N LEU A 142 12.16 3.95 -10.13
CA LEU A 142 12.03 5.40 -10.18
C LEU A 142 13.21 6.06 -9.48
N ASP A 143 13.73 7.10 -10.11
CA ASP A 143 14.50 8.17 -9.52
C ASP A 143 13.67 9.47 -9.50
N GLU A 144 14.18 10.54 -8.93
CA GLU A 144 13.50 11.83 -8.81
C GLU A 144 13.09 12.40 -10.17
N MET A 145 13.94 12.27 -11.17
CA MET A 145 13.68 12.82 -12.51
C MET A 145 12.64 12.01 -13.27
N SER A 146 12.76 10.69 -13.23
CA SER A 146 11.78 9.79 -13.84
C SER A 146 10.41 9.85 -13.18
N PHE A 147 10.38 10.03 -11.84
CA PHE A 147 9.16 10.29 -11.08
C PHE A 147 8.45 11.56 -11.59
N ARG A 148 9.17 12.69 -11.64
CA ARG A 148 8.62 13.97 -12.12
C ARG A 148 8.10 13.85 -13.56
N LYS A 149 8.90 13.26 -14.44
CA LYS A 149 8.56 13.09 -15.85
C LYS A 149 7.35 12.21 -16.08
N GLN A 150 7.19 11.13 -15.29
CA GLN A 150 6.19 10.11 -15.54
C GLN A 150 4.94 10.24 -14.67
N LEU A 151 5.06 10.77 -13.43
CA LEU A 151 4.01 10.69 -12.43
C LEU A 151 3.51 12.05 -11.91
N TRP A 152 4.12 13.17 -12.28
CA TRP A 152 3.64 14.48 -11.85
C TRP A 152 2.18 14.76 -12.26
N ASN A 153 1.74 14.21 -13.39
CA ASN A 153 0.37 14.34 -13.88
C ASN A 153 -0.53 13.13 -13.55
N HIS A 154 -0.03 12.17 -12.78
CA HIS A 154 -0.82 10.99 -12.40
C HIS A 154 -2.04 11.37 -11.55
N LYS A 155 -3.15 10.69 -11.81
CA LYS A 155 -4.41 10.81 -11.07
C LYS A 155 -4.99 9.41 -10.79
N PRO A 156 -5.66 9.25 -9.64
CA PRO A 156 -5.89 10.24 -8.59
C PRO A 156 -4.65 10.46 -7.71
N ILE A 157 -4.54 11.63 -7.08
CA ILE A 157 -3.42 11.95 -6.15
C ILE A 157 -3.39 11.03 -4.93
N THR A 158 -4.49 10.39 -4.60
CA THR A 158 -4.61 9.42 -3.50
C THR A 158 -3.90 8.09 -3.75
N ASP A 159 -3.37 7.85 -4.94
CA ASP A 159 -2.54 6.69 -5.23
C ASP A 159 -1.11 6.84 -4.66
N PHE A 160 -0.72 8.08 -4.37
CA PHE A 160 0.58 8.35 -3.77
C PHE A 160 0.60 8.06 -2.27
N TRP A 161 1.66 7.42 -1.84
CA TRP A 161 1.89 7.10 -0.44
C TRP A 161 1.72 8.33 0.46
N ARG A 162 1.02 8.18 1.57
CA ARG A 162 0.65 9.21 2.56
C ARG A 162 -0.35 10.28 2.09
N VAL A 163 -0.85 10.21 0.86
CA VAL A 163 -1.91 11.14 0.39
C VAL A 163 -3.27 10.45 0.46
N GLY A 164 -3.99 10.68 1.54
CA GLY A 164 -5.33 10.13 1.73
C GLY A 164 -6.45 11.04 1.20
N LYS A 165 -7.69 10.54 1.25
CA LYS A 165 -8.89 11.29 0.81
C LYS A 165 -9.06 12.65 1.50
N GLY A 166 -8.57 12.79 2.75
CA GLY A 166 -8.61 14.07 3.47
C GLY A 166 -7.71 15.13 2.85
N TYR A 167 -6.53 14.73 2.38
CA TYR A 167 -5.59 15.59 1.65
C TYR A 167 -6.18 15.99 0.29
N SER A 168 -6.61 15.01 -0.51
CA SER A 168 -7.23 15.25 -1.82
C SER A 168 -8.36 16.27 -1.74
N LYS A 169 -9.32 16.07 -0.83
CA LYS A 169 -10.47 16.99 -0.66
C LYS A 169 -10.07 18.42 -0.27
N ARG A 170 -8.97 18.62 0.47
CA ARG A 170 -8.48 19.96 0.81
C ARG A 170 -7.79 20.61 -0.39
N LEU A 171 -6.97 19.86 -1.11
CA LEU A 171 -6.24 20.29 -2.30
C LEU A 171 -7.20 20.66 -3.44
N GLU A 172 -8.24 19.85 -3.68
CA GLU A 172 -9.26 20.06 -4.72
C GLU A 172 -9.95 21.44 -4.63
N LYS A 173 -10.15 21.98 -3.43
CA LYS A 173 -10.71 23.31 -3.22
C LYS A 173 -9.88 24.42 -3.84
N TYR A 174 -8.59 24.16 -4.07
CA TYR A 174 -7.64 25.08 -4.66
C TYR A 174 -7.19 24.64 -6.05
N ARG A 175 -7.91 23.68 -6.68
CA ARG A 175 -7.65 23.13 -8.01
C ARG A 175 -6.28 22.43 -8.10
N ILE A 176 -5.79 21.87 -7.00
CA ILE A 176 -4.58 21.04 -6.91
C ILE A 176 -5.02 19.58 -6.97
N TYR A 177 -4.67 18.87 -8.04
CA TYR A 177 -5.16 17.51 -8.30
C TYR A 177 -4.03 16.48 -8.46
N THR A 178 -2.79 16.93 -8.59
CA THR A 178 -1.63 16.09 -8.91
C THR A 178 -0.42 16.47 -8.06
N MET A 179 0.58 15.57 -7.99
CA MET A 179 1.84 15.89 -7.32
C MET A 179 2.58 17.04 -8.03
N GLY A 180 2.48 17.14 -9.35
CA GLY A 180 3.01 18.28 -10.09
C GLY A 180 2.32 19.60 -9.74
N ASP A 181 1.01 19.60 -9.43
CA ASP A 181 0.34 20.79 -8.93
C ASP A 181 0.82 21.18 -7.54
N VAL A 182 1.06 20.20 -6.65
CA VAL A 182 1.65 20.46 -5.32
C VAL A 182 3.05 21.05 -5.47
N ALA A 183 3.90 20.48 -6.32
CA ALA A 183 5.25 20.97 -6.58
C ALA A 183 5.26 22.41 -7.11
N ARG A 184 4.36 22.76 -8.04
CA ARG A 184 4.20 24.15 -8.49
C ARG A 184 3.72 25.07 -7.37
N CYS A 185 2.72 24.63 -6.60
CA CYS A 185 2.21 25.40 -5.48
C CYS A 185 3.31 25.65 -4.44
N SER A 186 4.21 24.71 -4.21
CA SER A 186 5.31 24.88 -3.25
C SER A 186 6.31 25.98 -3.65
N THR A 187 6.42 26.30 -4.95
CA THR A 187 7.29 27.38 -5.45
C THR A 187 6.55 28.71 -5.59
N GLU A 188 5.24 28.70 -5.84
CA GLU A 188 4.47 29.91 -6.12
C GLU A 188 3.71 30.42 -4.89
N ASN A 189 3.24 29.53 -4.02
CA ASN A 189 2.44 29.86 -2.83
C ASN A 189 2.57 28.76 -1.76
N GLU A 190 3.76 28.60 -1.21
CA GLU A 190 4.04 27.58 -0.18
C GLU A 190 3.18 27.75 1.08
N GLU A 191 2.90 29.03 1.47
CA GLU A 191 2.06 29.34 2.64
C GLU A 191 0.69 28.69 2.60
N LEU A 192 0.12 28.52 1.40
CA LEU A 192 -1.15 27.83 1.24
C LEU A 192 -1.06 26.37 1.73
N LEU A 193 0.02 25.67 1.40
CA LEU A 193 0.22 24.27 1.80
C LEU A 193 0.40 24.16 3.32
N TYR A 194 1.16 25.06 3.94
CA TYR A 194 1.26 25.11 5.40
C TYR A 194 -0.06 25.47 6.09
N LYS A 195 -0.84 26.38 5.52
CA LYS A 195 -2.18 26.70 6.03
C LYS A 195 -3.12 25.48 6.00
N LEU A 196 -3.01 24.62 4.98
CA LEU A 196 -3.86 23.45 4.81
C LEU A 196 -3.42 22.25 5.67
N PHE A 197 -2.12 22.07 5.86
CA PHE A 197 -1.56 20.84 6.41
C PHE A 197 -0.63 21.03 7.63
N GLY A 198 -0.34 22.28 8.00
CA GLY A 198 0.62 22.56 9.07
C GLY A 198 2.00 22.00 8.74
N VAL A 199 2.70 21.49 9.73
CA VAL A 199 4.04 20.86 9.56
C VAL A 199 4.04 19.67 8.58
N ASN A 200 2.90 19.03 8.38
CA ASN A 200 2.81 17.95 7.40
C ASN A 200 2.90 18.42 5.94
N ALA A 201 2.87 19.75 5.69
CA ALA A 201 3.10 20.30 4.37
C ALA A 201 4.53 20.00 3.88
N GLU A 202 5.53 20.02 4.76
CA GLU A 202 6.93 19.72 4.41
C GLU A 202 7.04 18.35 3.73
N LEU A 203 6.50 17.31 4.38
CA LEU A 203 6.52 15.97 3.81
C LEU A 203 5.79 15.88 2.46
N LEU A 204 4.64 16.58 2.33
CA LEU A 204 3.89 16.60 1.07
C LEU A 204 4.67 17.32 -0.04
N ILE A 205 5.34 18.41 0.28
CA ILE A 205 6.19 19.17 -0.63
C ILE A 205 7.37 18.30 -1.07
N ASP A 206 8.13 17.73 -0.14
CA ASP A 206 9.26 16.86 -0.42
C ASP A 206 8.86 15.71 -1.34
N HIS A 207 7.80 15.00 -1.00
CA HIS A 207 7.26 13.90 -1.81
C HIS A 207 6.82 14.37 -3.20
N SER A 208 6.30 15.59 -3.34
CA SER A 208 5.92 16.13 -4.66
C SER A 208 7.12 16.32 -5.58
N TRP A 209 8.29 16.55 -5.02
CA TRP A 209 9.56 16.63 -5.74
C TRP A 209 10.28 15.28 -5.87
N GLY A 210 9.75 14.23 -5.25
CA GLY A 210 10.36 12.90 -5.23
C GLY A 210 11.43 12.74 -4.16
N TRP A 211 11.45 13.60 -3.14
CA TRP A 211 12.43 13.61 -2.07
C TRP A 211 11.86 12.93 -0.81
N GLU A 212 12.70 12.18 -0.12
CA GLU A 212 12.43 11.61 1.20
C GLU A 212 13.77 11.47 1.96
N CYS A 213 13.89 12.16 3.08
CA CYS A 213 15.09 12.13 3.90
C CYS A 213 15.13 10.96 4.89
N THR A 214 14.01 10.31 5.13
CA THR A 214 13.90 9.20 6.09
C THR A 214 14.66 7.98 5.59
N THR A 215 15.54 7.45 6.42
CA THR A 215 16.28 6.20 6.17
C THR A 215 15.77 5.07 7.06
N ILE A 216 16.07 3.82 6.70
CA ILE A 216 15.77 2.65 7.56
C ILE A 216 16.40 2.82 8.94
N GLN A 217 17.63 3.31 9.00
CA GLN A 217 18.35 3.55 10.26
C GLN A 217 17.64 4.61 11.12
N SER A 218 17.17 5.70 10.52
CA SER A 218 16.44 6.76 11.24
C SER A 218 15.10 6.25 11.78
N VAL A 219 14.38 5.43 11.00
CA VAL A 219 13.13 4.79 11.46
C VAL A 219 13.37 3.88 12.67
N LYS A 220 14.42 3.06 12.60
CA LYS A 220 14.78 2.13 13.69
C LYS A 220 15.28 2.85 14.95
N ALA A 221 15.97 3.97 14.79
CA ALA A 221 16.44 4.79 15.90
C ALA A 221 15.32 5.62 16.56
N CYS A 222 14.20 5.82 15.86
CA CYS A 222 13.07 6.62 16.36
C CYS A 222 12.44 5.97 17.60
N LYS A 223 12.42 6.72 18.72
CA LYS A 223 11.72 6.34 19.94
C LYS A 223 10.44 7.17 20.02
N PRO A 224 9.25 6.56 19.93
CA PRO A 224 8.01 7.32 20.04
C PRO A 224 7.90 7.98 21.42
N ALA A 225 7.49 9.24 21.45
CA ALA A 225 7.30 9.99 22.71
C ALA A 225 6.19 9.38 23.56
N ASN A 226 5.16 8.81 22.94
CA ASN A 226 4.05 8.16 23.60
C ASN A 226 3.92 6.71 23.15
N LYS A 227 3.59 5.82 24.09
CA LYS A 227 3.24 4.43 23.81
C LYS A 227 1.73 4.28 23.90
N SER A 228 1.10 3.66 22.92
CA SER A 228 -0.32 3.32 22.95
C SER A 228 -0.53 1.86 22.56
N LEU A 229 -1.50 1.23 23.22
CA LEU A 229 -1.99 -0.08 22.86
C LEU A 229 -3.41 0.09 22.30
N CYS A 230 -3.68 -0.59 21.20
CA CYS A 230 -5.00 -0.57 20.57
C CYS A 230 -5.53 -1.99 20.45
N SER A 231 -6.82 -2.17 20.73
CA SER A 231 -7.57 -3.37 20.43
C SER A 231 -8.69 -3.05 19.46
N GLY A 232 -8.95 -3.92 18.49
CA GLY A 232 -10.01 -3.76 17.51
C GLY A 232 -10.65 -5.10 17.18
N GLN A 233 -11.96 -5.09 16.94
CA GLN A 233 -12.70 -6.26 16.51
C GLN A 233 -13.64 -5.92 15.36
N VAL A 234 -13.59 -6.73 14.29
CA VAL A 234 -14.54 -6.64 13.18
C VAL A 234 -15.76 -7.47 13.53
N LEU A 235 -16.94 -6.83 13.57
CA LEU A 235 -18.19 -7.49 13.90
C LEU A 235 -18.80 -8.18 12.69
N HIS A 236 -19.43 -9.33 12.88
CA HIS A 236 -20.08 -10.10 11.82
C HIS A 236 -21.38 -9.45 11.29
N CYS A 237 -22.02 -8.63 12.12
CA CYS A 237 -23.24 -7.88 11.81
C CYS A 237 -23.35 -6.66 12.70
N PRO A 238 -24.28 -5.72 12.46
CA PRO A 238 -24.58 -4.66 13.41
C PRO A 238 -25.01 -5.23 14.75
N TYR A 239 -24.39 -4.75 15.85
CA TYR A 239 -24.70 -5.15 17.22
C TYR A 239 -25.57 -4.08 17.88
N ASN A 240 -26.46 -4.51 18.79
CA ASN A 240 -27.22 -3.60 19.64
C ASN A 240 -26.35 -3.08 20.79
N TYR A 241 -26.93 -2.20 21.64
CA TYR A 241 -26.21 -1.55 22.73
C TYR A 241 -25.57 -2.57 23.69
N GLU A 242 -26.32 -3.58 24.16
CA GLU A 242 -25.83 -4.55 25.14
C GLU A 242 -24.70 -5.43 24.54
N GLN A 243 -24.84 -5.86 23.30
CA GLN A 243 -23.80 -6.60 22.60
C GLN A 243 -22.54 -5.75 22.38
N THR A 244 -22.69 -4.49 21.98
CA THR A 244 -21.56 -3.56 21.82
C THR A 244 -20.85 -3.31 23.14
N LYS A 245 -21.60 -3.12 24.23
CA LYS A 245 -21.06 -2.93 25.57
C LYS A 245 -20.23 -4.14 26.04
N LEU A 246 -20.71 -5.37 25.74
CA LEU A 246 -19.96 -6.59 26.04
C LEU A 246 -18.62 -6.64 25.30
N ILE A 247 -18.66 -6.39 23.97
CA ILE A 247 -17.45 -6.36 23.14
C ILE A 247 -16.44 -5.32 23.63
N ILE A 248 -16.89 -4.12 24.02
CA ILE A 248 -16.00 -3.09 24.57
C ILE A 248 -15.33 -3.57 25.87
N LYS A 249 -16.08 -4.24 26.76
CA LYS A 249 -15.51 -4.83 27.97
C LYS A 249 -14.45 -5.88 27.65
N GLU A 250 -14.75 -6.83 26.75
CA GLU A 250 -13.78 -7.84 26.29
C GLU A 250 -12.52 -7.23 25.69
N MET A 251 -12.68 -6.14 24.92
CA MET A 251 -11.55 -5.40 24.36
C MET A 251 -10.74 -4.69 25.43
N ALA A 252 -11.39 -4.11 26.43
CA ALA A 252 -10.71 -3.47 27.57
C ALA A 252 -9.91 -4.51 28.37
N ASP A 253 -10.50 -5.65 28.70
CA ASP A 253 -9.84 -6.73 29.44
C ASP A 253 -8.59 -7.28 28.71
N LYS A 254 -8.58 -7.22 27.38
CA LYS A 254 -7.39 -7.63 26.58
C LYS A 254 -6.27 -6.58 26.57
N LEU A 255 -6.55 -5.34 26.94
CA LEU A 255 -5.57 -4.25 26.97
C LEU A 255 -4.91 -4.08 28.34
N VAL A 256 -5.48 -4.64 29.41
CA VAL A 256 -4.97 -4.62 30.78
C VAL A 256 -4.09 -5.83 31.02
#